data_d106549ce45ce31d6e88620536fb729e
#
_entry.id   d106549ce45ce31d6e88620536fb729e
#
_cell.length_a   1.000
_cell.length_b   1.000
_cell.length_c   1.000
_cell.angle_alpha   90.00
_cell.angle_beta   90.00
_cell.angle_gamma   90.00
#
_symmetry.space_group_name_H-M   'P 1'
#
loop_
_entity.id
_entity.type
_entity.pdbx_description
1 polymer ?
#
loop_
_entity_poly.entity_id
_entity_poly.type
_entity_poly.pdbx_seq_one_letter_code
_entity_poly.pdbx_strand_id
1 'polypeptide(L)' 'MLVLPADLTRTQANACLKMLLQGLQAEPGPTVVVDATALGRFDSAALAVLLECRREGQHIGKEITIRA' A
#
# COMPACT_ATOMS: atom_id res chain seq x y z
N MET A 1 -7.51 -5.47 -5.77
CA MET A 1 -6.13 -5.73 -5.34
C MET A 1 -5.21 -4.60 -5.75
N LEU A 2 -4.39 -4.13 -4.84
CA LEU A 2 -3.41 -3.08 -5.13
C LEU A 2 -2.05 -3.73 -5.30
N VAL A 3 -1.23 -3.22 -6.23
CA VAL A 3 0.07 -3.82 -6.55
C VAL A 3 1.17 -2.80 -6.27
N LEU A 4 2.17 -3.22 -5.48
CA LEU A 4 3.32 -2.38 -5.21
C LEU A 4 4.31 -2.43 -6.39
N PRO A 5 5.03 -1.32 -6.64
CA PRO A 5 6.05 -1.31 -7.69
C PRO A 5 7.27 -2.14 -7.30
N ALA A 6 8.14 -2.39 -8.26
CA ALA A 6 9.39 -3.10 -8.00
C ALA A 6 10.33 -2.30 -7.09
N ASP A 7 10.31 -0.99 -7.19
CA ASP A 7 11.12 -0.08 -6.37
C ASP A 7 10.22 0.77 -5.50
N LEU A 8 10.45 0.73 -4.20
CA LEU A 8 9.74 1.56 -3.23
C LEU A 8 10.73 2.10 -2.21
N THR A 9 11.43 3.13 -2.61
CA THR A 9 12.36 3.85 -1.76
C THR A 9 11.81 5.22 -1.44
N ARG A 10 12.57 6.01 -0.69
CA ARG A 10 12.18 7.37 -0.31
C ARG A 10 11.72 8.20 -1.51
N THR A 11 12.36 8.02 -2.66
CA THR A 11 12.05 8.80 -3.85
C THR A 11 10.63 8.53 -4.38
N GLN A 12 10.17 7.28 -4.28
CA GLN A 12 8.86 6.89 -4.78
C GLN A 12 7.77 6.88 -3.70
N ALA A 13 8.15 7.02 -2.43
CA ALA A 13 7.23 6.78 -1.30
C ALA A 13 5.97 7.62 -1.36
N ASN A 14 6.08 8.93 -1.58
CA ASN A 14 4.91 9.81 -1.59
C ASN A 14 3.96 9.50 -2.73
N ALA A 15 4.49 9.28 -3.93
CA ALA A 15 3.67 8.96 -5.09
C ALA A 15 2.98 7.61 -4.91
N CYS A 16 3.71 6.63 -4.39
CA CYS A 16 3.15 5.31 -4.13
C CYS A 16 2.05 5.36 -3.08
N LEU A 17 2.27 6.07 -1.98
CA LEU A 17 1.27 6.22 -0.94
C LEU A 17 -0.01 6.85 -1.49
N LYS A 18 0.12 7.92 -2.25
CA LYS A 18 -1.02 8.60 -2.85
C LYS A 18 -1.82 7.63 -3.74
N MET A 19 -1.13 6.86 -4.55
CA MET A 19 -1.77 5.86 -5.43
C MET A 19 -2.48 4.79 -4.61
N LEU A 20 -1.85 4.28 -3.55
CA LEU A 20 -2.45 3.27 -2.70
C LEU A 20 -3.70 3.79 -1.98
N LEU A 21 -3.66 5.01 -1.48
CA LEU A 21 -4.82 5.60 -0.81
C LEU A 21 -5.99 5.79 -1.77
N GLN A 22 -5.74 6.22 -2.98
CA GLN A 22 -6.78 6.33 -4.01
C GLN A 22 -7.36 4.96 -4.35
N GLY A 23 -6.49 3.96 -4.54
CA GLY A 23 -6.93 2.60 -4.84
C GLY A 23 -7.71 1.98 -3.70
N LEU A 24 -7.32 2.27 -2.47
CA LEU A 24 -7.99 1.78 -1.28
C LEU A 24 -9.45 2.27 -1.22
N GLN A 25 -9.68 3.53 -1.55
CA GLN A 25 -11.03 4.09 -1.57
C GLN A 25 -11.87 3.53 -2.72
N ALA A 26 -11.23 3.16 -3.81
CA ALA A 26 -11.91 2.62 -4.99
C ALA A 26 -12.26 1.13 -4.85
N GLU A 27 -11.61 0.40 -3.96
CA GLU A 27 -11.87 -1.02 -3.77
C GLU A 27 -13.24 -1.22 -3.12
N PRO A 28 -14.10 -2.07 -3.69
CA PRO A 28 -15.49 -2.20 -3.23
C PRO A 28 -15.67 -3.05 -1.96
N GLY A 29 -14.74 -3.88 -1.62
CA GLY A 29 -14.90 -4.82 -0.50
C GLY A 29 -14.35 -4.30 0.82
N PRO A 30 -14.66 -4.99 1.93
CA PRO A 30 -14.12 -4.64 3.24
C PRO A 30 -12.66 -5.09 3.42
N THR A 31 -12.17 -5.98 2.57
CA THR A 31 -10.80 -6.47 2.63
C THR A 31 -10.07 -6.09 1.34
N VAL A 32 -8.90 -5.47 1.50
CA VAL A 32 -8.07 -5.05 0.37
C VAL A 32 -6.74 -5.78 0.44
N VAL A 33 -6.37 -6.45 -0.64
CA VAL A 33 -5.09 -7.14 -0.75
C VAL A 33 -4.08 -6.21 -1.42
N VAL A 34 -2.93 -6.03 -0.76
CA VAL A 34 -1.79 -5.29 -1.32
C VAL A 34 -0.74 -6.31 -1.71
N ASP A 35 -0.50 -6.43 -3.01
CA ASP A 35 0.45 -7.40 -3.54
C ASP A 35 1.84 -6.78 -3.58
N ALA A 36 2.74 -7.33 -2.77
CA ALA A 36 4.13 -6.90 -2.67
C ALA A 36 5.11 -7.86 -3.34
N THR A 37 4.61 -8.80 -4.15
CA THR A 37 5.48 -9.83 -4.74
C THR A 37 6.50 -9.28 -5.71
N ALA A 38 6.21 -8.15 -6.37
CA ALA A 38 7.14 -7.52 -7.30
C ALA A 38 8.18 -6.64 -6.61
N LEU A 39 8.03 -6.39 -5.31
CA LEU A 39 8.90 -5.47 -4.57
C LEU A 39 10.29 -6.06 -4.42
N GLY A 40 11.29 -5.45 -5.06
CA GLY A 40 12.67 -5.92 -5.05
C GLY A 40 13.64 -4.92 -4.41
N ARG A 41 13.37 -3.63 -4.54
CA ARG A 41 14.23 -2.59 -3.98
C ARG A 41 13.39 -1.71 -3.06
N PHE A 42 13.75 -1.68 -1.78
CA PHE A 42 13.01 -0.90 -0.79
C PHE A 42 13.90 -0.48 0.37
N ASP A 43 13.47 0.54 1.08
CA ASP A 43 14.12 1.01 2.31
C ASP A 43 13.04 1.20 3.38
N SER A 44 13.40 1.86 4.49
CA SER A 44 12.44 2.08 5.58
C SER A 44 11.22 2.91 5.16
N ALA A 45 11.31 3.67 4.06
CA ALA A 45 10.16 4.42 3.54
C ALA A 45 9.04 3.48 3.06
N ALA A 46 9.38 2.29 2.56
CA ALA A 46 8.38 1.30 2.18
C ALA A 46 7.53 0.87 3.37
N LEU A 47 8.17 0.63 4.51
CA LEU A 47 7.45 0.26 5.72
C LEU A 47 6.51 1.38 6.16
N ALA A 48 6.96 2.63 6.10
CA ALA A 48 6.14 3.77 6.45
C ALA A 48 4.91 3.89 5.54
N VAL A 49 5.09 3.67 4.24
CA VAL A 49 3.98 3.68 3.27
C VAL A 49 2.95 2.61 3.61
N LEU A 50 3.39 1.40 3.89
CA LEU A 50 2.48 0.29 4.21
C LEU A 50 1.73 0.53 5.53
N LEU A 51 2.41 1.06 6.54
CA LEU A 51 1.79 1.40 7.82
C LEU A 51 0.74 2.49 7.65
N GLU A 52 1.01 3.51 6.87
CA GLU A 52 0.05 4.59 6.62
C GLU A 52 -1.14 4.07 5.82
N CYS A 53 -0.91 3.20 4.85
CA CYS A 53 -1.98 2.57 4.08
C CYS A 53 -2.90 1.76 5.00
N ARG A 54 -2.32 0.97 5.90
CA ARG A 54 -3.09 0.18 6.86
C ARG A 54 -3.91 1.07 7.79
N ARG A 55 -3.29 2.13 8.28
CA ARG A 55 -3.94 3.09 9.17
C ARG A 55 -5.15 3.73 8.51
N GLU A 56 -4.99 4.18 7.27
CA GLU A 56 -6.08 4.78 6.52
C GLU A 56 -7.17 3.75 6.22
N GLY A 57 -6.79 2.51 5.91
CA GLY A 57 -7.75 1.43 5.72
C GLY A 57 -8.61 1.21 6.95
N GLN A 58 -8.00 1.18 8.14
CA GLN A 58 -8.74 1.05 9.38
C GLN A 58 -9.68 2.22 9.61
N HIS A 59 -9.27 3.41 9.24
CA HIS A 59 -10.07 4.62 9.38
C HIS A 59 -11.35 4.56 8.56
N ILE A 60 -11.31 3.97 7.37
CA ILE A 60 -12.48 3.84 6.49
C ILE A 60 -13.15 2.46 6.59
N GLY A 61 -12.80 1.68 7.61
CA GLY A 61 -13.45 0.40 7.88
C GLY A 61 -13.00 -0.74 6.98
N LYS A 62 -11.79 -0.67 6.44
CA LYS A 62 -11.22 -1.72 5.59
C LYS A 62 -10.06 -2.42 6.25
N GLU A 63 -9.92 -3.72 5.99
CA GLU A 63 -8.81 -4.52 6.44
C GLU A 63 -7.80 -4.69 5.31
N ILE A 64 -6.53 -4.42 5.60
CA ILE A 64 -5.45 -4.54 4.63
C ILE A 64 -4.70 -5.84 4.85
N THR A 65 -4.56 -6.63 3.80
CA THR A 65 -3.77 -7.86 3.78
C THR A 65 -2.60 -7.69 2.83
N ILE A 66 -1.41 -7.98 3.31
CA ILE A 66 -0.20 -7.89 2.49
C ILE A 66 0.12 -9.28 1.94
N ARG A 67 0.26 -9.35 0.62
CA ARG A 67 0.68 -10.57 -0.07
C ARG A 67 2.13 -10.43 -0.50
N ALA A 68 2.96 -11.32 -0.03
CA ALA A 68 4.40 -11.28 -0.36
C ALA A 68 4.86 -12.47 -1.19
#